data_77603a815159f9b2b6143d2c7ccc5eca
#
_entry.id   77603a815159f9b2b6143d2c7ccc5eca
#
_cell.length_a   1.000
_cell.length_b   1.000
_cell.length_c   1.000
_cell.angle_alpha   90.00
_cell.angle_beta   90.00
_cell.angle_gamma   90.00
#
_symmetry.space_group_name_H-M   'P 1'
#
loop_
_entity.id
_entity.type
_entity.pdbx_description
1 polymer ?
#
loop_
_entity_poly.entity_id
_entity_poly.type
_entity_poly.pdbx_seq_one_letter_code
_entity_poly.pdbx_strand_id
1 'polypeptide(L)'
;MQAIKGKKTFEVSRSELEKRIKGFEAVVVDIGTGDGKFVYRLAQAHPQWFCIGIDPVRASLRDYSARIDRKPSRGGLAQANALYLIASVENLPPELNGLADRVYINFPWGSLLEAVIRADRKVLANLVRIVSAGGSIEVRINYSIFSEPVPIEVKELPELTIDYLDHELAPAYAQAGISMLDRRFVGKEELNEIATTWSKRLAYGREPGTVYVKMGVMKEYHGR
;
A
#
# COMPACT_ATOMS: atom_id res chain seq x y z
N MET A 1 13.43 5.41 11.76
CA MET A 1 12.01 4.96 11.64
C MET A 1 11.74 3.74 12.50
N GLN A 2 10.53 3.68 13.08
CA GLN A 2 10.17 2.61 14.00
C GLN A 2 9.67 1.36 13.26
N ALA A 3 10.38 0.27 13.41
CA ALA A 3 10.02 -1.05 12.89
C ALA A 3 9.49 -1.98 14.00
N ILE A 4 8.77 -3.04 13.60
CA ILE A 4 8.22 -4.04 14.52
C ILE A 4 8.55 -5.46 14.06
N LYS A 5 8.79 -6.32 15.05
CA LYS A 5 8.96 -7.76 14.89
C LYS A 5 8.27 -8.49 16.07
N GLY A 6 7.12 -9.06 15.81
CA GLY A 6 6.27 -9.62 16.84
C GLY A 6 5.85 -8.56 17.87
N LYS A 7 6.26 -8.73 19.11
CA LYS A 7 5.95 -7.76 20.20
C LYS A 7 7.04 -6.70 20.37
N LYS A 8 8.21 -6.84 19.73
CA LYS A 8 9.35 -5.94 19.88
C LYS A 8 9.37 -4.87 18.81
N THR A 9 9.66 -3.64 19.18
CA THR A 9 9.95 -2.54 18.27
C THR A 9 11.43 -2.21 18.31
N PHE A 10 11.96 -1.71 17.20
CA PHE A 10 13.35 -1.29 17.06
C PHE A 10 13.45 -0.17 16.03
N GLU A 11 14.49 0.64 16.13
CA GLU A 11 14.74 1.69 15.17
C GLU A 11 15.53 1.16 13.97
N VAL A 12 15.21 1.69 12.79
CA VAL A 12 15.94 1.42 11.55
C VAL A 12 16.31 2.76 10.93
N SER A 13 17.59 3.00 10.74
CA SER A 13 18.09 4.18 10.06
C SER A 13 18.02 4.03 8.53
N ARG A 14 18.17 5.13 7.79
CA ARG A 14 18.26 5.11 6.34
C ARG A 14 19.40 4.18 5.85
N SER A 15 20.57 4.27 6.45
CA SER A 15 21.72 3.45 6.06
C SER A 15 21.52 1.96 6.32
N GLU A 16 20.83 1.60 7.40
CA GLU A 16 20.45 0.20 7.67
C GLU A 16 19.42 -0.32 6.67
N LEU A 17 18.43 0.52 6.31
CA LEU A 17 17.46 0.15 5.28
C LEU A 17 18.16 -0.08 3.93
N GLU A 18 19.03 0.82 3.51
CA GLU A 18 19.81 0.68 2.27
C GLU A 18 20.66 -0.60 2.23
N LYS A 19 21.26 -0.98 3.36
CA LYS A 19 21.96 -2.26 3.47
C LYS A 19 21.02 -3.45 3.31
N ARG A 20 19.80 -3.37 3.87
CA ARG A 20 18.80 -4.46 3.79
C ARG A 20 18.25 -4.64 2.38
N ILE A 21 18.00 -3.54 1.66
CA ILE A 21 17.44 -3.58 0.30
C ILE A 21 18.49 -3.86 -0.78
N LYS A 22 19.78 -3.75 -0.44
CA LYS A 22 20.86 -3.97 -1.39
C LYS A 22 20.82 -5.39 -1.97
N GLY A 23 20.77 -5.48 -3.29
CA GLY A 23 20.74 -6.74 -4.02
C GLY A 23 19.33 -7.26 -4.35
N PHE A 24 18.29 -6.56 -3.90
CA PHE A 24 16.94 -6.83 -4.36
C PHE A 24 16.65 -6.05 -5.64
N GLU A 25 15.83 -6.62 -6.53
CA GLU A 25 15.46 -6.03 -7.82
C GLU A 25 14.47 -4.87 -7.69
N ALA A 26 13.64 -4.90 -6.66
CA ALA A 26 12.63 -3.89 -6.40
C ALA A 26 12.34 -3.74 -4.91
N VAL A 27 11.99 -2.52 -4.51
CA VAL A 27 11.43 -2.19 -3.19
C VAL A 27 9.95 -1.92 -3.36
N VAL A 28 9.14 -2.72 -2.64
CA VAL A 28 7.68 -2.65 -2.69
C VAL A 28 7.15 -2.22 -1.34
N VAL A 29 6.26 -1.23 -1.32
CA VAL A 29 5.67 -0.68 -0.10
C VAL A 29 4.15 -0.85 -0.12
N ASP A 30 3.56 -1.42 0.93
CA ASP A 30 2.11 -1.53 1.13
C ASP A 30 1.69 -0.61 2.28
N ILE A 31 0.89 0.40 1.97
CA ILE A 31 0.43 1.43 2.92
C ILE A 31 -0.97 1.07 3.42
N GLY A 32 -1.15 1.08 4.74
CA GLY A 32 -2.35 0.55 5.37
C GLY A 32 -2.38 -0.97 5.29
N THR A 33 -1.23 -1.62 5.53
CA THR A 33 -1.06 -3.07 5.34
C THR A 33 -1.92 -3.92 6.30
N GLY A 34 -2.54 -3.32 7.31
CA GLY A 34 -3.37 -3.99 8.29
C GLY A 34 -2.60 -5.07 9.05
N ASP A 35 -2.99 -6.34 8.89
CA ASP A 35 -2.31 -7.46 9.53
C ASP A 35 -0.95 -7.83 8.91
N GLY A 36 -0.60 -7.23 7.76
CA GLY A 36 0.67 -7.46 7.06
C GLY A 36 0.70 -8.73 6.20
N LYS A 37 -0.43 -9.42 6.05
CA LYS A 37 -0.51 -10.67 5.29
C LYS A 37 -0.16 -10.50 3.82
N PHE A 38 -0.60 -9.40 3.19
CA PHE A 38 -0.28 -9.12 1.79
C PHE A 38 1.22 -9.03 1.57
N VAL A 39 1.92 -8.21 2.36
CA VAL A 39 3.38 -8.06 2.31
C VAL A 39 4.09 -9.39 2.51
N TYR A 40 3.66 -10.18 3.50
CA TYR A 40 4.24 -11.49 3.76
C TYR A 40 4.09 -12.45 2.57
N ARG A 41 2.90 -12.49 1.94
CA ARG A 41 2.65 -13.32 0.76
C ARG A 41 3.39 -12.84 -0.47
N LEU A 42 3.46 -11.52 -0.65
CA LEU A 42 4.22 -10.91 -1.73
C LEU A 42 5.71 -11.25 -1.62
N ALA A 43 6.29 -11.15 -0.42
CA ALA A 43 7.67 -11.52 -0.16
C ALA A 43 7.96 -13.01 -0.37
N GLN A 44 6.98 -13.89 -0.11
CA GLN A 44 7.09 -15.32 -0.42
C GLN A 44 7.06 -15.59 -1.93
N ALA A 45 6.17 -14.90 -2.66
CA ALA A 45 5.99 -15.10 -4.11
C ALA A 45 7.14 -14.49 -4.93
N HIS A 46 7.76 -13.41 -4.41
CA HIS A 46 8.82 -12.66 -5.07
C HIS A 46 10.05 -12.54 -4.16
N PRO A 47 10.86 -13.60 -4.04
CA PRO A 47 12.06 -13.55 -3.19
C PRO A 47 13.06 -12.46 -3.60
N GLN A 48 13.05 -12.05 -4.86
CA GLN A 48 13.90 -10.99 -5.40
C GLN A 48 13.42 -9.56 -5.06
N TRP A 49 12.25 -9.37 -4.45
CA TRP A 49 11.76 -8.07 -4.02
C TRP A 49 11.92 -7.89 -2.51
N PHE A 50 12.19 -6.66 -2.09
CA PHE A 50 12.12 -6.29 -0.68
C PHE A 50 10.78 -5.61 -0.40
N CYS A 51 9.98 -6.19 0.50
CA CYS A 51 8.61 -5.78 0.76
C CYS A 51 8.50 -5.08 2.13
N ILE A 52 7.89 -3.89 2.15
CA ILE A 52 7.69 -3.10 3.37
C ILE A 52 6.21 -2.91 3.62
N GLY A 53 5.71 -3.33 4.77
CA GLY A 53 4.34 -3.07 5.22
C GLY A 53 4.30 -1.93 6.22
N ILE A 54 3.38 -0.96 6.01
CA ILE A 54 3.23 0.21 6.86
C ILE A 54 1.81 0.28 7.41
N ASP A 55 1.67 0.37 8.73
CA ASP A 55 0.38 0.54 9.39
C ASP A 55 0.57 1.26 10.73
N PRO A 56 -0.32 2.21 11.12
CA PRO A 56 -0.22 2.88 12.41
C PRO A 56 -0.60 1.98 13.58
N VAL A 57 -1.36 0.90 13.35
CA VAL A 57 -1.86 0.02 14.40
C VAL A 57 -0.84 -1.08 14.70
N ARG A 58 0.06 -0.80 15.64
CA ARG A 58 1.11 -1.73 16.09
C ARG A 58 0.61 -3.16 16.36
N ALA A 59 -0.59 -3.30 16.93
CA ALA A 59 -1.13 -4.60 17.29
C ALA A 59 -1.40 -5.48 16.07
N SER A 60 -1.86 -4.90 14.97
CA SER A 60 -2.17 -5.60 13.73
C SER A 60 -0.93 -6.23 13.09
N LEU A 61 0.21 -5.56 13.17
CA LEU A 61 1.46 -5.99 12.54
C LEU A 61 2.17 -7.16 13.24
N ARG A 62 1.75 -7.54 14.46
CA ARG A 62 2.51 -8.49 15.32
C ARG A 62 2.70 -9.87 14.70
N ASP A 63 1.64 -10.42 14.15
CA ASP A 63 1.62 -11.84 13.76
C ASP A 63 2.52 -12.11 12.55
N TYR A 64 2.35 -11.33 11.48
CA TYR A 64 3.16 -11.53 10.28
C TYR A 64 4.58 -11.04 10.44
N SER A 65 4.83 -9.95 11.15
CA SER A 65 6.19 -9.52 11.47
C SER A 65 6.99 -10.53 12.29
N ALA A 66 6.32 -11.32 13.15
CA ALA A 66 6.93 -12.40 13.90
C ALA A 66 7.29 -13.64 13.04
N ARG A 67 6.71 -13.75 11.84
CA ARG A 67 6.95 -14.92 10.96
C ARG A 67 8.17 -14.77 10.08
N ILE A 68 8.62 -13.56 9.79
CA ILE A 68 9.70 -13.27 8.82
C ILE A 68 10.92 -14.15 9.05
N ASP A 69 11.39 -14.25 10.29
CA ASP A 69 12.62 -14.97 10.63
C ASP A 69 12.39 -16.42 11.09
N ARG A 70 11.19 -16.95 10.97
CA ARG A 70 10.96 -18.36 11.22
C ARG A 70 11.68 -19.18 10.14
N LYS A 71 12.06 -20.41 10.46
CA LYS A 71 12.54 -21.35 9.43
C LYS A 71 11.47 -21.50 8.34
N PRO A 72 11.82 -21.59 7.06
CA PRO A 72 10.84 -21.77 5.97
C PRO A 72 9.91 -22.97 6.20
N SER A 73 10.41 -24.07 6.77
CA SER A 73 9.62 -25.24 7.16
C SER A 73 8.56 -24.98 8.24
N ARG A 74 8.63 -23.83 8.92
CA ARG A 74 7.67 -23.35 9.94
C ARG A 74 6.93 -22.09 9.48
N GLY A 75 6.83 -21.89 8.17
CA GLY A 75 6.14 -20.74 7.57
C GLY A 75 6.93 -19.44 7.66
N GLY A 76 8.25 -19.46 7.70
CA GLY A 76 9.10 -18.28 7.53
C GLY A 76 9.38 -17.95 6.07
N LEU A 77 10.02 -16.80 5.82
CA LEU A 77 10.50 -16.44 4.50
C LEU A 77 11.81 -17.17 4.17
N ALA A 78 12.02 -17.45 2.88
CA ALA A 78 13.28 -18.08 2.42
C ALA A 78 14.49 -17.18 2.66
N GLN A 79 14.26 -15.87 2.61
CA GLN A 79 15.23 -14.83 2.95
C GLN A 79 14.53 -13.68 3.67
N ALA A 80 15.28 -12.83 4.36
CA ALA A 80 14.74 -11.71 5.15
C ALA A 80 14.39 -10.51 4.23
N ASN A 81 13.43 -10.70 3.33
CA ASN A 81 13.00 -9.72 2.33
C ASN A 81 11.69 -9.00 2.70
N ALA A 82 11.37 -8.90 3.97
CA ALA A 82 10.23 -8.13 4.45
C ALA A 82 10.55 -7.33 5.71
N LEU A 83 9.90 -6.16 5.84
CA LEU A 83 9.99 -5.28 7.01
C LEU A 83 8.62 -4.68 7.30
N TYR A 84 8.28 -4.50 8.58
CA TYR A 84 7.05 -3.84 8.99
C TYR A 84 7.35 -2.59 9.80
N LEU A 85 6.71 -1.47 9.43
CA LEU A 85 6.91 -0.15 10.02
C LEU A 85 5.64 0.33 10.70
N ILE A 86 5.78 0.98 11.84
CA ILE A 86 4.69 1.64 12.54
C ILE A 86 4.68 3.10 12.12
N ALA A 87 3.81 3.44 11.17
CA ALA A 87 3.63 4.80 10.68
C ALA A 87 2.27 4.96 10.01
N SER A 88 1.80 6.21 9.92
CA SER A 88 0.62 6.57 9.11
C SER A 88 1.05 7.20 7.79
N VAL A 89 0.14 7.21 6.81
CA VAL A 89 0.39 7.83 5.50
C VAL A 89 0.63 9.33 5.60
N GLU A 90 0.02 9.99 6.58
CA GLU A 90 0.19 11.43 6.86
C GLU A 90 1.60 11.76 7.39
N ASN A 91 2.30 10.76 7.96
CA ASN A 91 3.60 10.92 8.60
C ASN A 91 4.55 9.76 8.20
N LEU A 92 4.74 9.54 6.89
CA LEU A 92 5.69 8.54 6.40
C LEU A 92 7.13 8.93 6.78
N PRO A 93 7.93 7.95 7.24
CA PRO A 93 9.32 8.20 7.61
C PRO A 93 10.15 8.75 6.45
N PRO A 94 11.00 9.78 6.67
CA PRO A 94 11.85 10.34 5.62
C PRO A 94 12.89 9.33 5.09
N GLU A 95 13.20 8.31 5.86
CA GLU A 95 14.08 7.21 5.45
C GLU A 95 13.55 6.43 4.23
N LEU A 96 12.26 6.56 3.90
CA LEU A 96 11.65 5.94 2.72
C LEU A 96 11.76 6.77 1.45
N ASN A 97 12.27 8.03 1.51
CA ASN A 97 12.30 8.94 0.37
C ASN A 97 12.98 8.32 -0.85
N GLY A 98 12.26 8.27 -1.98
CA GLY A 98 12.76 7.83 -3.27
C GLY A 98 13.14 6.35 -3.35
N LEU A 99 12.62 5.49 -2.45
CA LEU A 99 12.97 4.07 -2.42
C LEU A 99 11.95 3.15 -3.07
N ALA A 100 10.67 3.49 -3.04
CA ALA A 100 9.62 2.57 -3.46
C ALA A 100 9.50 2.51 -4.99
N ASP A 101 9.78 1.37 -5.60
CA ASP A 101 9.51 1.13 -7.02
C ASP A 101 8.03 0.87 -7.26
N ARG A 102 7.35 0.31 -6.27
CA ARG A 102 5.89 0.10 -6.29
C ARG A 102 5.30 0.41 -4.92
N VAL A 103 4.21 1.15 -4.92
CA VAL A 103 3.40 1.40 -3.73
C VAL A 103 2.03 0.77 -3.94
N TYR A 104 1.58 -0.03 -2.99
CA TYR A 104 0.23 -0.58 -2.93
C TYR A 104 -0.58 0.11 -1.83
N ILE A 105 -1.85 0.37 -2.11
CA ILE A 105 -2.87 0.78 -1.15
C ILE A 105 -4.06 -0.14 -1.38
N ASN A 106 -4.18 -1.20 -0.57
CA ASN A 106 -5.17 -2.23 -0.78
C ASN A 106 -6.31 -2.10 0.23
N PHE A 107 -7.52 -1.83 -0.27
CA PHE A 107 -8.75 -1.74 0.53
C PHE A 107 -8.60 -0.77 1.72
N PRO A 108 -8.19 0.48 1.46
CA PRO A 108 -8.01 1.47 2.50
C PRO A 108 -9.31 1.69 3.28
N TRP A 109 -9.18 2.08 4.56
CA TRP A 109 -10.28 2.39 5.46
C TRP A 109 -9.98 3.66 6.26
N GLY A 110 -11.02 4.30 6.82
CA GLY A 110 -10.88 5.49 7.64
C GLY A 110 -10.18 6.64 6.92
N SER A 111 -9.24 7.30 7.60
CA SER A 111 -8.52 8.48 7.07
C SER A 111 -7.74 8.19 5.78
N LEU A 112 -7.19 6.99 5.62
CA LEU A 112 -6.50 6.62 4.38
C LEU A 112 -7.45 6.53 3.19
N LEU A 113 -8.66 5.98 3.38
CA LEU A 113 -9.69 5.93 2.34
C LEU A 113 -10.12 7.35 1.96
N GLU A 114 -10.43 8.18 2.95
CA GLU A 114 -10.81 9.56 2.73
C GLU A 114 -9.74 10.34 1.97
N ALA A 115 -8.49 10.22 2.41
CA ALA A 115 -7.35 10.89 1.78
C ALA A 115 -7.16 10.50 0.31
N VAL A 116 -7.34 9.22 -0.01
CA VAL A 116 -7.22 8.72 -1.39
C VAL A 116 -8.38 9.23 -2.26
N ILE A 117 -9.63 9.16 -1.75
CA ILE A 117 -10.82 9.57 -2.52
C ILE A 117 -10.88 11.09 -2.70
N ARG A 118 -10.49 11.88 -1.70
CA ARG A 118 -10.50 13.34 -1.76
C ARG A 118 -9.20 13.95 -2.32
N ALA A 119 -8.24 13.12 -2.72
CA ALA A 119 -6.92 13.56 -3.19
C ALA A 119 -6.22 14.49 -2.18
N ASP A 120 -6.14 14.08 -0.91
CA ASP A 120 -5.50 14.89 0.14
C ASP A 120 -4.07 15.25 -0.26
N ARG A 121 -3.78 16.54 -0.37
CA ARG A 121 -2.50 17.06 -0.89
C ARG A 121 -1.30 16.62 -0.07
N LYS A 122 -1.43 16.55 1.27
CA LYS A 122 -0.35 16.11 2.15
C LYS A 122 -0.04 14.64 1.95
N VAL A 123 -1.08 13.82 1.85
CA VAL A 123 -0.95 12.38 1.60
C VAL A 123 -0.35 12.12 0.23
N LEU A 124 -0.86 12.79 -0.82
CA LEU A 124 -0.30 12.66 -2.17
C LEU A 124 1.17 13.08 -2.23
N ALA A 125 1.56 14.19 -1.58
CA ALA A 125 2.94 14.62 -1.49
C ALA A 125 3.84 13.57 -0.79
N ASN A 126 3.34 12.92 0.26
CA ASN A 126 4.05 11.84 0.93
C ASN A 126 4.22 10.61 0.03
N LEU A 127 3.17 10.23 -0.72
CA LEU A 127 3.26 9.13 -1.70
C LEU A 127 4.29 9.42 -2.78
N VAL A 128 4.24 10.62 -3.40
CA VAL A 128 5.23 11.05 -4.40
C VAL A 128 6.65 11.03 -3.83
N ARG A 129 6.81 11.47 -2.59
CA ARG A 129 8.12 11.57 -1.93
C ARG A 129 8.80 10.21 -1.77
N ILE A 130 8.06 9.16 -1.41
CA ILE A 130 8.63 7.82 -1.17
C ILE A 130 8.85 7.02 -2.46
N VAL A 131 8.10 7.29 -3.53
CA VAL A 131 8.21 6.57 -4.80
C VAL A 131 9.53 6.93 -5.48
N SER A 132 10.23 5.94 -6.06
CA SER A 132 11.44 6.13 -6.87
C SER A 132 11.10 6.75 -8.23
N ALA A 133 12.11 7.23 -8.96
CA ALA A 133 11.91 7.71 -10.33
C ALA A 133 11.40 6.55 -11.23
N GLY A 134 10.28 6.78 -11.93
CA GLY A 134 9.62 5.76 -12.75
C GLY A 134 8.81 4.71 -11.96
N GLY A 135 8.71 4.87 -10.65
CA GLY A 135 7.90 3.99 -9.81
C GLY A 135 6.40 4.20 -9.97
N SER A 136 5.62 3.29 -9.44
CA SER A 136 4.15 3.26 -9.59
C SER A 136 3.41 3.17 -8.26
N ILE A 137 2.16 3.62 -8.29
CA ILE A 137 1.19 3.49 -7.18
C ILE A 137 -0.01 2.71 -7.70
N GLU A 138 -0.42 1.68 -6.99
CA GLU A 138 -1.62 0.90 -7.29
C GLU A 138 -2.58 0.94 -6.12
N VAL A 139 -3.81 1.37 -6.38
CA VAL A 139 -4.87 1.48 -5.37
C VAL A 139 -6.02 0.55 -5.70
N ARG A 140 -6.51 -0.17 -4.71
CA ARG A 140 -7.72 -0.98 -4.81
C ARG A 140 -8.70 -0.54 -3.74
N ILE A 141 -9.84 -0.01 -4.15
CA ILE A 141 -10.86 0.52 -3.24
C ILE A 141 -12.10 -0.35 -3.33
N ASN A 142 -12.58 -0.81 -2.19
CA ASN A 142 -13.87 -1.48 -2.13
C ASN A 142 -14.99 -0.47 -2.37
N TYR A 143 -15.67 -0.59 -3.51
CA TYR A 143 -16.79 0.28 -3.87
C TYR A 143 -18.08 -0.06 -3.12
N SER A 144 -18.27 -1.33 -2.72
CA SER A 144 -19.47 -1.76 -1.99
C SER A 144 -19.63 -1.11 -0.61
N ILE A 145 -18.58 -0.47 -0.09
CA ILE A 145 -18.68 0.31 1.16
C ILE A 145 -19.72 1.42 1.09
N PHE A 146 -20.04 1.94 -0.10
CA PHE A 146 -21.06 2.98 -0.27
C PHE A 146 -22.50 2.42 -0.20
N SER A 147 -22.67 1.11 -0.31
CA SER A 147 -23.96 0.41 -0.25
C SER A 147 -24.23 -0.33 1.06
N GLU A 148 -23.24 -0.44 1.95
CA GLU A 148 -23.36 -1.10 3.25
C GLU A 148 -23.66 -0.09 4.39
N PRO A 149 -24.14 -0.52 5.56
CA PRO A 149 -24.24 0.33 6.74
C PRO A 149 -22.83 0.63 7.26
N VAL A 150 -22.26 1.74 6.79
CA VAL A 150 -20.95 2.26 7.16
C VAL A 150 -21.08 3.51 8.03
N PRO A 151 -20.03 3.90 8.76
CA PRO A 151 -20.00 5.17 9.48
C PRO A 151 -20.39 6.36 8.58
N ILE A 152 -21.01 7.38 9.19
CA ILE A 152 -21.54 8.55 8.46
C ILE A 152 -20.45 9.22 7.61
N GLU A 153 -19.23 9.29 8.16
CA GLU A 153 -18.07 9.91 7.50
C GLU A 153 -17.74 9.25 6.14
N VAL A 154 -17.95 7.95 6.02
CA VAL A 154 -17.75 7.21 4.75
C VAL A 154 -18.88 7.50 3.76
N LYS A 155 -20.12 7.72 4.23
CA LYS A 155 -21.26 8.04 3.37
C LYS A 155 -21.17 9.44 2.76
N GLU A 156 -20.39 10.33 3.36
CA GLU A 156 -20.13 11.68 2.85
C GLU A 156 -19.03 11.74 1.79
N LEU A 157 -18.36 10.60 1.51
CA LEU A 157 -17.35 10.54 0.46
C LEU A 157 -18.03 10.53 -0.92
N PRO A 158 -17.39 11.15 -1.93
CA PRO A 158 -17.86 11.06 -3.31
C PRO A 158 -17.96 9.62 -3.79
N GLU A 159 -19.00 9.33 -4.55
CA GLU A 159 -19.14 8.02 -5.19
C GLU A 159 -18.07 7.84 -6.27
N LEU A 160 -17.37 6.68 -6.24
CA LEU A 160 -16.29 6.37 -7.18
C LEU A 160 -16.85 5.91 -8.54
N THR A 161 -17.43 6.83 -9.28
CA THR A 161 -17.80 6.60 -10.68
C THR A 161 -16.59 6.82 -11.60
N ILE A 162 -16.64 6.30 -12.82
CA ILE A 162 -15.60 6.61 -13.83
C ILE A 162 -15.54 8.09 -14.10
N ASP A 163 -16.70 8.76 -14.13
CA ASP A 163 -16.79 10.21 -14.29
C ASP A 163 -16.05 10.98 -13.18
N TYR A 164 -16.26 10.60 -11.91
CA TYR A 164 -15.53 11.18 -10.79
C TYR A 164 -14.02 10.92 -10.87
N LEU A 165 -13.63 9.70 -11.26
CA LEU A 165 -12.21 9.36 -11.42
C LEU A 165 -11.55 10.20 -12.51
N ASP A 166 -12.25 10.49 -13.63
CA ASP A 166 -11.69 11.19 -14.78
C ASP A 166 -11.69 12.69 -14.62
N HIS A 167 -12.77 13.27 -14.10
CA HIS A 167 -12.98 14.70 -14.14
C HIS A 167 -12.61 15.40 -12.82
N GLU A 168 -12.62 14.69 -11.70
CA GLU A 168 -12.27 15.23 -10.39
C GLU A 168 -10.95 14.67 -9.85
N LEU A 169 -10.86 13.34 -9.76
CA LEU A 169 -9.74 12.71 -9.08
C LEU A 169 -8.44 12.77 -9.90
N ALA A 170 -8.48 12.41 -11.18
CA ALA A 170 -7.28 12.41 -12.03
C ALA A 170 -6.63 13.79 -12.16
N PRO A 171 -7.38 14.90 -12.35
CA PRO A 171 -6.80 16.26 -12.34
C PRO A 171 -6.16 16.63 -11.00
N ALA A 172 -6.78 16.26 -9.87
CA ALA A 172 -6.25 16.53 -8.54
C ALA A 172 -4.94 15.76 -8.28
N TYR A 173 -4.86 14.50 -8.70
CA TYR A 173 -3.64 13.71 -8.63
C TYR A 173 -2.55 14.25 -9.56
N ALA A 174 -2.92 14.71 -10.77
CA ALA A 174 -1.97 15.32 -11.71
C ALA A 174 -1.31 16.58 -11.13
N GLN A 175 -2.06 17.42 -10.39
CA GLN A 175 -1.49 18.58 -9.67
C GLN A 175 -0.44 18.18 -8.62
N ALA A 176 -0.53 16.97 -8.08
CA ALA A 176 0.46 16.43 -7.15
C ALA A 176 1.63 15.69 -7.85
N GLY A 177 1.69 15.69 -9.18
CA GLY A 177 2.72 14.98 -9.95
C GLY A 177 2.46 13.48 -10.11
N ILE A 178 1.20 13.05 -10.01
CA ILE A 178 0.79 11.65 -10.16
C ILE A 178 -0.12 11.54 -11.40
N SER A 179 0.29 10.74 -12.39
CA SER A 179 -0.49 10.48 -13.60
C SER A 179 -1.29 9.19 -13.46
N MET A 180 -2.59 9.24 -13.67
CA MET A 180 -3.47 8.07 -13.69
C MET A 180 -3.29 7.33 -15.03
N LEU A 181 -2.80 6.08 -14.96
CA LEU A 181 -2.43 5.26 -16.14
C LEU A 181 -3.52 4.25 -16.52
N ASP A 182 -4.19 3.68 -15.52
CA ASP A 182 -5.27 2.71 -15.71
C ASP A 182 -6.29 2.86 -14.57
N ARG A 183 -7.56 2.67 -14.90
CA ARG A 183 -8.67 2.65 -13.95
C ARG A 183 -9.78 1.74 -14.45
N ARG A 184 -10.24 0.84 -13.60
CA ARG A 184 -11.28 -0.12 -13.96
C ARG A 184 -11.96 -0.72 -12.75
N PHE A 185 -13.13 -1.28 -12.97
CA PHE A 185 -13.76 -2.15 -11.98
C PHE A 185 -13.17 -3.56 -12.07
N VAL A 186 -12.94 -4.16 -10.91
CA VAL A 186 -12.28 -5.46 -10.76
C VAL A 186 -13.30 -6.50 -10.37
N GLY A 187 -13.30 -7.64 -11.07
CA GLY A 187 -14.17 -8.77 -10.79
C GLY A 187 -13.61 -9.73 -9.72
N LYS A 188 -14.43 -10.74 -9.37
CA LYS A 188 -14.11 -11.74 -8.32
C LYS A 188 -12.83 -12.53 -8.61
N GLU A 189 -12.56 -12.84 -9.85
CA GLU A 189 -11.40 -13.66 -10.24
C GLU A 189 -10.09 -12.95 -9.88
N GLU A 190 -9.95 -11.68 -10.28
CA GLU A 190 -8.78 -10.88 -9.96
C GLU A 190 -8.63 -10.62 -8.45
N LEU A 191 -9.76 -10.46 -7.73
CA LEU A 191 -9.74 -10.30 -6.26
C LEU A 191 -9.22 -11.53 -5.54
N ASN A 192 -9.48 -12.74 -6.07
CA ASN A 192 -8.97 -13.98 -5.48
C ASN A 192 -7.45 -14.11 -5.58
N GLU A 193 -6.83 -13.48 -6.56
CA GLU A 193 -5.38 -13.47 -6.73
C GLU A 193 -4.69 -12.55 -5.71
N ILE A 194 -5.42 -11.57 -5.15
CA ILE A 194 -4.88 -10.64 -4.16
C ILE A 194 -4.85 -11.33 -2.79
N ALA A 195 -3.65 -11.50 -2.24
CA ALA A 195 -3.45 -12.26 -1.00
C ALA A 195 -3.74 -11.45 0.28
N THR A 196 -4.81 -10.63 0.31
CA THR A 196 -5.22 -9.89 1.51
C THR A 196 -6.30 -10.64 2.29
N THR A 197 -6.52 -10.27 3.56
CA THR A 197 -7.65 -10.78 4.35
C THR A 197 -8.98 -10.23 3.82
N TRP A 198 -9.00 -8.99 3.34
CA TRP A 198 -10.17 -8.32 2.80
C TRP A 198 -10.58 -8.83 1.41
N SER A 199 -9.62 -9.08 0.51
CA SER A 199 -9.95 -9.61 -0.82
C SER A 199 -10.74 -10.92 -0.75
N LYS A 200 -10.39 -11.81 0.19
CA LYS A 200 -11.13 -13.05 0.41
C LYS A 200 -12.56 -12.81 0.88
N ARG A 201 -12.80 -11.84 1.78
CA ARG A 201 -14.14 -11.48 2.25
C ARG A 201 -14.98 -10.90 1.12
N LEU A 202 -14.38 -10.01 0.30
CA LEU A 202 -15.06 -9.38 -0.83
C LEU A 202 -15.40 -10.38 -1.95
N ALA A 203 -14.54 -11.36 -2.19
CA ALA A 203 -14.79 -12.40 -3.19
C ALA A 203 -15.99 -13.33 -2.84
N TYR A 204 -16.38 -13.42 -1.56
CA TYR A 204 -17.55 -14.19 -1.12
C TYR A 204 -18.88 -13.43 -1.23
N GLY A 205 -18.88 -12.10 -1.40
CA GLY A 205 -20.07 -11.27 -1.53
C GLY A 205 -20.74 -11.38 -2.91
N ARG A 206 -21.98 -10.80 -3.03
CA ARG A 206 -22.57 -10.49 -4.33
C ARG A 206 -21.67 -9.45 -4.99
N GLU A 207 -21.51 -9.48 -6.30
CA GLU A 207 -20.68 -8.57 -7.13
C GLU A 207 -19.68 -7.65 -6.35
N PRO A 208 -18.39 -7.95 -6.28
CA PRO A 208 -17.46 -7.09 -5.56
C PRO A 208 -17.25 -5.82 -6.36
N GLY A 209 -17.84 -4.74 -5.91
CA GLY A 209 -17.51 -3.41 -6.42
C GLY A 209 -16.12 -2.99 -5.95
N THR A 210 -15.07 -3.39 -6.65
CA THR A 210 -13.71 -2.92 -6.40
C THR A 210 -13.23 -2.09 -7.57
N VAL A 211 -12.80 -0.87 -7.28
CA VAL A 211 -12.13 0.01 -8.23
C VAL A 211 -10.62 -0.21 -8.10
N TYR A 212 -9.99 -0.51 -9.22
CA TYR A 212 -8.53 -0.53 -9.37
C TYR A 212 -8.07 0.72 -10.09
N VAL A 213 -7.04 1.36 -9.56
CA VAL A 213 -6.38 2.51 -10.18
C VAL A 213 -4.87 2.28 -10.16
N LYS A 214 -4.23 2.37 -11.33
CA LYS A 214 -2.77 2.37 -11.47
C LYS A 214 -2.28 3.75 -11.86
N MET A 215 -1.25 4.21 -11.20
CA MET A 215 -0.70 5.55 -11.35
C MET A 215 0.81 5.50 -11.49
N GLY A 216 1.36 6.41 -12.30
CA GLY A 216 2.79 6.69 -12.40
C GLY A 216 3.13 8.00 -11.71
N VAL A 217 4.29 8.08 -11.09
CA VAL A 217 4.78 9.32 -10.48
C VAL A 217 5.69 10.03 -11.48
N MET A 218 5.28 11.23 -11.87
CA MET A 218 6.06 12.12 -12.75
C MET A 218 7.12 12.83 -11.90
N LYS A 219 8.30 12.25 -11.78
CA LYS A 219 9.47 12.96 -11.24
C LYS A 219 10.30 13.45 -12.42
N GLU A 220 10.53 14.76 -12.48
CA GLU A 220 11.55 15.27 -13.38
C GLU A 220 12.89 14.58 -13.05
N TYR A 221 13.50 14.00 -14.07
CA TYR A 221 14.81 13.39 -13.96
C TYR A 221 15.83 14.53 -13.82
N HIS A 222 16.06 14.97 -12.60
CA HIS A 222 17.24 15.81 -12.32
C HIS A 222 18.43 14.87 -12.38
N GLY A 223 18.97 14.71 -13.59
CA GLY A 223 20.16 13.92 -13.84
C GLY A 223 21.27 14.31 -12.87
N ARG A 224 21.83 13.31 -12.22
CA ARG A 224 23.08 13.45 -11.45
C ARG A 224 24.26 13.54 -12.41
#